data_4d66917b0b769d6051ebe1af2e76e2de
#
_entry.id   4d66917b0b769d6051ebe1af2e76e2de
#
_cell.length_a   1.000
_cell.length_b   1.000
_cell.length_c   1.000
_cell.angle_alpha   90.00
_cell.angle_beta   90.00
_cell.angle_gamma   90.00
#
_symmetry.space_group_name_H-M   'P 1'
#
loop_
_entity.id
_entity.type
_entity.pdbx_description
1 polymer ?
#
loop_
_entity_poly.entity_id
_entity_poly.type
_entity_poly.pdbx_seq_one_letter_code
_entity_poly.pdbx_strand_id
1 'polypeptide(L)'
;MAFLSDTLARVKPSPTVAVTQLAAELKAQGKDVIGLGAGEPDFDTPDNIKQAAIAAIEAGKTKYTAPDGIAELKQAICAKFKRENGLDYAPAQISVSTGGKQVLYNAFMATLNPGDEVIIPAPYWVSYPDMVLLGQGTPVIIEGKPELGYKITPDLLEAAITPKTKWFLFNSPSNPTGAGYSRDELKALTEVLMRHPHVWVMTDDMYEHLAYDGFEFCTPAQIEPGLYERTLTCLGV
;
A
#
# COMPACT_ATOMS: atom_id res chain seq x y z
N MET A 1 27.71 -21.20 12.38
CA MET A 1 26.98 -19.92 12.27
C MET A 1 26.02 -20.04 11.10
N ALA A 2 24.75 -19.69 11.26
CA ALA A 2 23.80 -19.64 10.16
C ALA A 2 24.24 -18.54 9.16
N PHE A 3 24.20 -18.83 7.87
CA PHE A 3 24.53 -17.87 6.82
C PHE A 3 23.42 -16.78 6.68
N LEU A 4 22.16 -17.19 6.87
CA LEU A 4 21.01 -16.29 6.79
C LEU A 4 20.79 -15.53 8.09
N SER A 5 20.30 -14.29 8.00
CA SER A 5 20.01 -13.48 9.17
C SER A 5 18.81 -14.01 9.96
N ASP A 6 18.80 -13.79 11.27
CA ASP A 6 17.67 -14.15 12.13
C ASP A 6 16.37 -13.39 11.75
N THR A 7 16.50 -12.22 11.14
CA THR A 7 15.37 -11.43 10.64
C THR A 7 14.58 -12.21 9.57
N LEU A 8 15.29 -12.95 8.70
CA LEU A 8 14.63 -13.73 7.64
C LEU A 8 13.81 -14.91 8.19
N ALA A 9 14.17 -15.43 9.37
CA ALA A 9 13.42 -16.50 10.02
C ALA A 9 12.02 -16.05 10.53
N ARG A 10 11.77 -14.74 10.58
CA ARG A 10 10.48 -14.17 11.02
C ARG A 10 9.41 -14.22 9.95
N VAL A 11 9.79 -14.36 8.67
CA VAL A 11 8.85 -14.38 7.53
C VAL A 11 8.68 -15.78 6.97
N LYS A 12 7.51 -16.04 6.43
CA LYS A 12 7.16 -17.33 5.80
C LYS A 12 7.10 -17.17 4.27
N PRO A 13 7.30 -18.28 3.51
CA PRO A 13 7.05 -18.25 2.08
C PRO A 13 5.64 -17.75 1.75
N SER A 14 5.52 -16.92 0.71
CA SER A 14 4.24 -16.33 0.31
C SER A 14 3.24 -17.41 -0.15
N PRO A 15 2.04 -17.49 0.46
CA PRO A 15 1.00 -18.41 0.01
C PRO A 15 0.55 -18.14 -1.44
N THR A 16 0.51 -16.87 -1.85
CA THR A 16 0.13 -16.47 -3.21
C THR A 16 1.10 -17.02 -4.25
N VAL A 17 2.42 -16.94 -3.99
CA VAL A 17 3.44 -17.49 -4.88
C VAL A 17 3.30 -19.01 -4.97
N ALA A 18 3.09 -19.69 -3.84
CA ALA A 18 2.93 -21.14 -3.82
C ALA A 18 1.69 -21.61 -4.60
N VAL A 19 0.56 -20.93 -4.47
CA VAL A 19 -0.68 -21.26 -5.23
C VAL A 19 -0.48 -20.98 -6.73
N THR A 20 0.15 -19.88 -7.10
CA THR A 20 0.43 -19.54 -8.51
C THR A 20 1.36 -20.56 -9.14
N GLN A 21 2.41 -20.98 -8.43
CA GLN A 21 3.33 -22.02 -8.90
C GLN A 21 2.62 -23.36 -9.07
N LEU A 22 1.82 -23.79 -8.09
CA LEU A 22 1.03 -25.03 -8.17
C LEU A 22 0.07 -25.01 -9.37
N ALA A 23 -0.60 -23.89 -9.63
CA ALA A 23 -1.49 -23.75 -10.78
C ALA A 23 -0.71 -23.88 -12.10
N ALA A 24 0.48 -23.30 -12.20
CA ALA A 24 1.35 -23.43 -13.37
C ALA A 24 1.84 -24.88 -13.59
N GLU A 25 2.24 -25.57 -12.53
CA GLU A 25 2.65 -26.98 -12.58
C GLU A 25 1.51 -27.90 -13.03
N LEU A 26 0.29 -27.67 -12.53
CA LEU A 26 -0.89 -28.45 -12.94
C LEU A 26 -1.27 -28.20 -14.40
N LYS A 27 -1.18 -26.96 -14.89
CA LYS A 27 -1.37 -26.63 -16.31
C LYS A 27 -0.33 -27.32 -17.19
N ALA A 28 0.94 -27.33 -16.77
CA ALA A 28 2.01 -28.01 -17.50
C ALA A 28 1.80 -29.53 -17.59
N GLN A 29 1.05 -30.13 -16.65
CA GLN A 29 0.62 -31.54 -16.66
C GLN A 29 -0.62 -31.77 -17.53
N GLY A 30 -1.12 -30.77 -18.26
CA GLY A 30 -2.30 -30.88 -19.13
C GLY A 30 -3.64 -30.78 -18.39
N LYS A 31 -3.67 -30.37 -17.11
CA LYS A 31 -4.91 -30.19 -16.38
C LYS A 31 -5.55 -28.84 -16.75
N ASP A 32 -6.88 -28.84 -16.87
CA ASP A 32 -7.65 -27.59 -17.04
C ASP A 32 -7.76 -26.89 -15.68
N VAL A 33 -6.96 -25.84 -15.48
CA VAL A 33 -6.90 -25.09 -14.23
C VAL A 33 -7.17 -23.62 -14.49
N ILE A 34 -8.17 -23.07 -13.83
CA ILE A 34 -8.44 -21.64 -13.79
C ILE A 34 -7.66 -21.05 -12.61
N GLY A 35 -6.64 -20.23 -12.90
CA GLY A 35 -5.81 -19.58 -11.87
C GLY A 35 -6.44 -18.29 -11.40
N LEU A 36 -6.81 -18.23 -10.11
CA LEU A 36 -7.32 -17.02 -9.44
C LEU A 36 -6.38 -16.57 -8.30
N GLY A 37 -5.14 -17.06 -8.30
CA GLY A 37 -4.19 -16.80 -7.21
C GLY A 37 -3.41 -15.49 -7.33
N ALA A 38 -3.24 -14.95 -8.55
CA ALA A 38 -2.62 -13.66 -8.79
C ALA A 38 -3.65 -12.72 -9.39
N GLY A 39 -3.77 -11.52 -8.81
CA GLY A 39 -4.61 -10.45 -9.34
C GLY A 39 -3.76 -9.54 -10.22
N GLU A 40 -4.01 -9.55 -11.53
CA GLU A 40 -3.44 -8.61 -12.49
C GLU A 40 -4.53 -8.22 -13.50
N PRO A 41 -4.48 -7.00 -14.06
CA PRO A 41 -5.40 -6.60 -15.13
C PRO A 41 -5.25 -7.55 -16.34
N ASP A 42 -6.37 -7.91 -16.97
CA ASP A 42 -6.41 -8.70 -18.20
C ASP A 42 -6.18 -7.86 -19.47
N PHE A 43 -6.16 -6.53 -19.31
CA PHE A 43 -5.78 -5.59 -20.37
C PHE A 43 -4.27 -5.36 -20.37
N ASP A 44 -3.71 -5.28 -21.58
CA ASP A 44 -2.32 -4.83 -21.75
C ASP A 44 -2.14 -3.37 -21.28
N THR A 45 -0.88 -3.00 -21.03
CA THR A 45 -0.52 -1.58 -20.85
C THR A 45 -1.03 -0.75 -22.02
N PRO A 46 -1.71 0.39 -21.77
CA PRO A 46 -2.25 1.24 -22.83
C PRO A 46 -1.20 1.67 -23.86
N ASP A 47 -1.60 1.73 -25.13
CA ASP A 47 -0.68 1.97 -26.25
C ASP A 47 0.07 3.30 -26.13
N ASN A 48 -0.58 4.35 -25.65
CA ASN A 48 0.08 5.64 -25.41
C ASN A 48 1.22 5.54 -24.39
N ILE A 49 1.08 4.71 -23.36
CA ILE A 49 2.14 4.47 -22.36
C ILE A 49 3.27 3.65 -22.97
N LYS A 50 2.94 2.59 -23.72
CA LYS A 50 3.94 1.78 -24.46
C LYS A 50 4.76 2.64 -25.41
N GLN A 51 4.10 3.47 -26.21
CA GLN A 51 4.77 4.36 -27.17
C GLN A 51 5.66 5.42 -26.48
N ALA A 52 5.21 5.97 -25.35
CA ALA A 52 6.02 6.90 -24.56
C ALA A 52 7.30 6.24 -24.04
N ALA A 53 7.21 4.98 -23.57
CA ALA A 53 8.37 4.21 -23.12
C ALA A 53 9.35 3.92 -24.27
N ILE A 54 8.86 3.50 -25.45
CA ILE A 54 9.69 3.27 -26.64
C ILE A 54 10.41 4.55 -27.04
N ALA A 55 9.69 5.66 -27.14
CA ALA A 55 10.28 6.96 -27.49
C ALA A 55 11.35 7.42 -26.49
N ALA A 56 11.15 7.15 -25.20
CA ALA A 56 12.14 7.47 -24.17
C ALA A 56 13.43 6.64 -24.34
N ILE A 57 13.30 5.35 -24.67
CA ILE A 57 14.45 4.48 -24.94
C ILE A 57 15.21 4.95 -26.17
N GLU A 58 14.51 5.23 -27.28
CA GLU A 58 15.09 5.74 -28.54
C GLU A 58 15.77 7.10 -28.34
N ALA A 59 15.22 7.95 -27.49
CA ALA A 59 15.83 9.23 -27.10
C ALA A 59 17.04 9.08 -26.14
N GLY A 60 17.45 7.86 -25.81
CA GLY A 60 18.60 7.59 -24.95
C GLY A 60 18.39 7.91 -23.46
N LYS A 61 17.13 8.00 -22.98
CA LYS A 61 16.79 8.18 -21.57
C LYS A 61 17.05 6.90 -20.76
N THR A 62 18.28 6.38 -20.82
CA THR A 62 18.70 5.09 -20.22
C THR A 62 19.89 5.27 -19.28
N LYS A 63 20.10 6.47 -18.79
CA LYS A 63 21.21 6.82 -17.87
C LYS A 63 20.72 6.88 -16.43
N TYR A 64 21.64 7.05 -15.49
CA TYR A 64 21.31 7.26 -14.08
C TYR A 64 20.37 8.46 -13.89
N THR A 65 19.42 8.28 -13.00
CA THR A 65 18.48 9.32 -12.54
C THR A 65 18.73 9.63 -11.07
N ALA A 66 18.01 10.63 -10.55
CA ALA A 66 17.95 10.82 -9.10
C ALA A 66 17.33 9.59 -8.42
N PRO A 67 17.83 9.17 -7.24
CA PRO A 67 17.33 7.97 -6.55
C PRO A 67 15.83 8.01 -6.21
N ASP A 68 15.29 9.21 -6.02
CA ASP A 68 13.90 9.48 -5.65
C ASP A 68 12.98 9.81 -6.85
N GLY A 69 13.49 9.63 -8.07
CA GLY A 69 12.74 9.83 -9.31
C GLY A 69 13.15 11.11 -10.09
N ILE A 70 12.79 11.13 -11.37
CA ILE A 70 13.04 12.29 -12.24
C ILE A 70 12.09 13.44 -11.92
N ALA A 71 12.56 14.68 -12.11
CA ALA A 71 11.81 15.88 -11.74
C ALA A 71 10.44 15.97 -12.44
N GLU A 72 10.38 15.60 -13.72
CA GLU A 72 9.15 15.62 -14.52
C GLU A 72 8.08 14.68 -13.96
N LEU A 73 8.49 13.47 -13.53
CA LEU A 73 7.55 12.50 -12.94
C LEU A 73 7.07 12.99 -11.57
N LYS A 74 7.96 13.53 -10.73
CA LYS A 74 7.59 14.08 -9.42
C LYS A 74 6.61 15.25 -9.56
N GLN A 75 6.81 16.13 -10.54
CA GLN A 75 5.88 17.21 -10.86
C GLN A 75 4.51 16.69 -11.33
N ALA A 76 4.50 15.67 -12.19
CA ALA A 76 3.27 15.02 -12.64
C ALA A 76 2.49 14.38 -11.49
N ILE A 77 3.19 13.74 -10.55
CA ILE A 77 2.60 13.17 -9.33
C ILE A 77 1.99 14.28 -8.45
N CYS A 78 2.70 15.39 -8.23
CA CYS A 78 2.16 16.54 -7.49
C CYS A 78 0.90 17.09 -8.16
N ALA A 79 0.91 17.23 -9.49
CA ALA A 79 -0.25 17.70 -10.24
C ALA A 79 -1.44 16.73 -10.13
N LYS A 80 -1.18 15.41 -10.13
CA LYS A 80 -2.19 14.38 -9.92
C LYS A 80 -2.82 14.51 -8.53
N PHE A 81 -2.03 14.55 -7.46
CA PHE A 81 -2.52 14.68 -6.10
C PHE A 81 -3.37 15.94 -5.92
N LYS A 82 -2.95 17.06 -6.50
CA LYS A 82 -3.71 18.31 -6.42
C LYS A 82 -5.05 18.21 -7.16
N ARG A 83 -5.04 17.65 -8.38
CA ARG A 83 -6.23 17.53 -9.23
C ARG A 83 -7.26 16.55 -8.68
N GLU A 84 -6.81 15.39 -8.17
CA GLU A 84 -7.68 14.25 -7.86
C GLU A 84 -7.98 14.12 -6.36
N ASN A 85 -7.00 14.42 -5.53
CA ASN A 85 -7.13 14.26 -4.08
C ASN A 85 -7.19 15.59 -3.31
N GLY A 86 -7.00 16.74 -4.00
CA GLY A 86 -6.96 18.05 -3.34
C GLY A 86 -5.74 18.25 -2.42
N LEU A 87 -4.73 17.41 -2.55
CA LEU A 87 -3.50 17.46 -1.75
C LEU A 87 -2.40 18.21 -2.50
N ASP A 88 -1.81 19.21 -1.87
CA ASP A 88 -0.79 20.07 -2.48
C ASP A 88 0.61 19.68 -1.96
N TYR A 89 1.24 18.73 -2.63
CA TYR A 89 2.61 18.29 -2.33
C TYR A 89 3.65 19.05 -3.16
N ALA A 90 4.80 19.33 -2.57
CA ALA A 90 5.98 19.79 -3.29
C ALA A 90 6.78 18.59 -3.85
N PRO A 91 7.53 18.76 -4.97
CA PRO A 91 8.37 17.67 -5.51
C PRO A 91 9.36 17.07 -4.50
N ALA A 92 9.83 17.84 -3.52
CA ALA A 92 10.69 17.35 -2.45
C ALA A 92 10.00 16.35 -1.49
N GLN A 93 8.67 16.31 -1.47
CA GLN A 93 7.88 15.36 -0.68
C GLN A 93 7.53 14.08 -1.47
N ILE A 94 7.96 13.98 -2.73
CA ILE A 94 7.67 12.82 -3.60
C ILE A 94 8.92 11.94 -3.70
N SER A 95 8.71 10.63 -3.49
CA SER A 95 9.70 9.59 -3.75
C SER A 95 9.09 8.53 -4.67
N VAL A 96 9.80 8.21 -5.75
CA VAL A 96 9.40 7.20 -6.74
C VAL A 96 10.22 5.94 -6.51
N SER A 97 9.55 4.81 -6.49
CA SER A 97 10.18 3.49 -6.31
C SER A 97 9.69 2.48 -7.35
N THR A 98 10.35 1.34 -7.44
CA THR A 98 9.98 0.25 -8.35
C THR A 98 8.79 -0.53 -7.78
N GLY A 99 7.60 0.04 -7.94
CA GLY A 99 6.34 -0.52 -7.44
C GLY A 99 6.04 -0.19 -5.97
N GLY A 100 4.73 -0.24 -5.60
CA GLY A 100 4.24 0.10 -4.26
C GLY A 100 4.86 -0.74 -3.13
N LYS A 101 5.16 -2.02 -3.40
CA LYS A 101 5.85 -2.87 -2.41
C LYS A 101 7.19 -2.29 -1.96
N GLN A 102 7.98 -1.72 -2.87
CA GLN A 102 9.25 -1.11 -2.52
C GLN A 102 9.04 0.18 -1.73
N VAL A 103 8.02 0.98 -2.04
CA VAL A 103 7.67 2.18 -1.27
C VAL A 103 7.41 1.83 0.19
N LEU A 104 6.51 0.87 0.43
CA LEU A 104 6.12 0.43 1.78
C LEU A 104 7.30 -0.20 2.52
N TYR A 105 8.05 -1.08 1.84
CA TYR A 105 9.24 -1.72 2.43
C TYR A 105 10.29 -0.68 2.85
N ASN A 106 10.62 0.27 1.99
CA ASN A 106 11.59 1.31 2.29
C ASN A 106 11.13 2.19 3.47
N ALA A 107 9.84 2.53 3.52
CA ALA A 107 9.28 3.32 4.62
C ALA A 107 9.42 2.58 5.97
N PHE A 108 9.09 1.29 6.02
CA PHE A 108 9.25 0.49 7.24
C PHE A 108 10.72 0.32 7.62
N MET A 109 11.60 0.02 6.67
CA MET A 109 13.04 -0.12 6.92
C MET A 109 13.68 1.17 7.43
N ALA A 110 13.19 2.32 6.97
CA ALA A 110 13.71 3.63 7.38
C ALA A 110 13.16 4.10 8.75
N THR A 111 12.03 3.56 9.21
CA THR A 111 11.30 4.15 10.34
C THR A 111 11.08 3.21 11.52
N LEU A 112 11.06 1.89 11.31
CA LEU A 112 10.78 0.94 12.39
C LEU A 112 12.02 0.60 13.22
N ASN A 113 11.84 0.53 14.52
CA ASN A 113 12.78 -0.03 15.46
C ASN A 113 12.17 -1.28 16.14
N PRO A 114 12.99 -2.14 16.75
CA PRO A 114 12.47 -3.23 17.58
C PRO A 114 11.54 -2.71 18.66
N GLY A 115 10.31 -3.25 18.71
CA GLY A 115 9.28 -2.87 19.66
C GLY A 115 8.27 -1.84 19.14
N ASP A 116 8.52 -1.19 18.01
CA ASP A 116 7.51 -0.36 17.34
C ASP A 116 6.37 -1.25 16.79
N GLU A 117 5.15 -0.78 16.92
CA GLU A 117 3.95 -1.48 16.48
C GLU A 117 3.37 -0.85 15.21
N VAL A 118 2.87 -1.70 14.32
CA VAL A 118 2.16 -1.29 13.11
C VAL A 118 0.78 -1.93 13.11
N ILE A 119 -0.26 -1.11 13.20
CA ILE A 119 -1.65 -1.57 13.12
C ILE A 119 -2.01 -1.85 11.67
N ILE A 120 -2.55 -3.05 11.42
CA ILE A 120 -2.93 -3.53 10.08
C ILE A 120 -4.36 -4.09 10.15
N PRO A 121 -5.34 -3.44 9.51
CA PRO A 121 -6.68 -4.02 9.35
C PRO A 121 -6.65 -5.30 8.52
N ALA A 122 -7.32 -6.34 8.98
CA ALA A 122 -7.50 -7.62 8.28
C ALA A 122 -8.95 -7.76 7.78
N PRO A 123 -9.17 -8.44 6.62
CA PRO A 123 -8.20 -9.04 5.72
C PRO A 123 -7.28 -8.02 5.05
N TYR A 124 -6.02 -8.40 4.81
CA TYR A 124 -4.99 -7.52 4.29
C TYR A 124 -4.17 -8.18 3.17
N TRP A 125 -3.45 -7.38 2.40
CA TRP A 125 -2.46 -7.87 1.46
C TRP A 125 -1.34 -8.61 2.19
N VAL A 126 -1.08 -9.85 1.76
CA VAL A 126 -0.18 -10.81 2.44
C VAL A 126 1.21 -10.27 2.76
N SER A 127 1.69 -9.25 2.03
CA SER A 127 3.04 -8.72 2.24
C SER A 127 3.16 -7.71 3.40
N TYR A 128 2.07 -7.15 3.90
CA TYR A 128 2.15 -6.12 4.94
C TYR A 128 2.81 -6.61 6.23
N PRO A 129 2.36 -7.72 6.86
CA PRO A 129 2.99 -8.18 8.09
C PRO A 129 4.46 -8.57 7.89
N ASP A 130 4.80 -9.18 6.74
CA ASP A 130 6.16 -9.61 6.45
C ASP A 130 7.12 -8.43 6.34
N MET A 131 6.69 -7.32 5.70
CA MET A 131 7.50 -6.10 5.63
C MET A 131 7.72 -5.48 7.02
N VAL A 132 6.70 -5.48 7.87
CA VAL A 132 6.82 -5.01 9.27
C VAL A 132 7.81 -5.87 10.06
N LEU A 133 7.71 -7.19 9.93
CA LEU A 133 8.61 -8.15 10.59
C LEU A 133 10.06 -8.00 10.12
N LEU A 134 10.28 -7.77 8.81
CA LEU A 134 11.61 -7.48 8.25
C LEU A 134 12.17 -6.16 8.77
N GLY A 135 11.33 -5.15 8.96
CA GLY A 135 11.66 -3.88 9.62
C GLY A 135 11.84 -3.99 11.13
N GLN A 136 11.76 -5.21 11.69
CA GLN A 136 11.87 -5.50 13.13
C GLN A 136 10.72 -4.96 13.99
N GLY A 137 9.65 -4.44 13.36
CA GLY A 137 8.43 -4.05 14.04
C GLY A 137 7.53 -5.24 14.41
N THR A 138 6.45 -4.95 15.10
CA THR A 138 5.42 -5.89 15.51
C THR A 138 4.12 -5.56 14.78
N PRO A 139 3.60 -6.44 13.91
CA PRO A 139 2.28 -6.24 13.31
C PRO A 139 1.18 -6.46 14.35
N VAL A 140 0.30 -5.48 14.52
CA VAL A 140 -0.91 -5.53 15.35
C VAL A 140 -2.11 -5.65 14.43
N ILE A 141 -2.70 -6.84 14.38
CA ILE A 141 -3.78 -7.15 13.45
C ILE A 141 -5.13 -6.82 14.09
N ILE A 142 -5.96 -6.07 13.37
CA ILE A 142 -7.36 -5.79 13.75
C ILE A 142 -8.28 -6.46 12.74
N GLU A 143 -9.12 -7.37 13.19
CA GLU A 143 -10.02 -8.10 12.31
C GLU A 143 -11.26 -7.29 11.94
N GLY A 144 -11.43 -7.00 10.64
CA GLY A 144 -12.70 -6.55 10.06
C GLY A 144 -13.66 -7.73 9.90
N LYS A 145 -14.81 -7.64 10.53
CA LYS A 145 -15.81 -8.73 10.49
C LYS A 145 -16.62 -8.71 9.20
N PRO A 146 -17.06 -9.87 8.69
CA PRO A 146 -17.91 -9.96 7.49
C PRO A 146 -19.19 -9.10 7.61
N GLU A 147 -19.80 -9.05 8.79
CA GLU A 147 -21.02 -8.28 9.07
C GLU A 147 -20.82 -6.77 8.92
N LEU A 148 -19.56 -6.32 9.00
CA LEU A 148 -19.14 -4.93 8.80
C LEU A 148 -18.52 -4.70 7.40
N GLY A 149 -18.72 -5.63 6.47
CA GLY A 149 -18.10 -5.57 5.14
C GLY A 149 -16.58 -5.67 5.17
N TYR A 150 -16.02 -6.41 6.14
CA TYR A 150 -14.59 -6.55 6.38
C TYR A 150 -13.86 -5.22 6.71
N LYS A 151 -14.60 -4.25 7.26
CA LYS A 151 -14.06 -2.96 7.70
C LYS A 151 -13.86 -2.94 9.22
N ILE A 152 -12.90 -2.18 9.69
CA ILE A 152 -12.72 -1.91 11.12
C ILE A 152 -13.57 -0.71 11.56
N THR A 153 -13.91 -0.66 12.83
CA THR A 153 -14.60 0.48 13.44
C THR A 153 -13.64 1.39 14.21
N PRO A 154 -14.03 2.65 14.51
CA PRO A 154 -13.26 3.53 15.37
C PRO A 154 -12.91 2.92 16.72
N ASP A 155 -13.83 2.18 17.36
CA ASP A 155 -13.58 1.54 18.66
C ASP A 155 -12.50 0.47 18.58
N LEU A 156 -12.48 -0.31 17.48
CA LEU A 156 -11.44 -1.32 17.25
C LEU A 156 -10.07 -0.66 17.05
N LEU A 157 -10.02 0.45 16.31
CA LEU A 157 -8.78 1.21 16.12
C LEU A 157 -8.29 1.81 17.43
N GLU A 158 -9.18 2.47 18.19
CA GLU A 158 -8.86 3.06 19.49
C GLU A 158 -8.28 2.02 20.47
N ALA A 159 -8.93 0.85 20.55
CA ALA A 159 -8.51 -0.24 21.43
C ALA A 159 -7.14 -0.85 21.06
N ALA A 160 -6.73 -0.73 19.81
CA ALA A 160 -5.45 -1.29 19.34
C ALA A 160 -4.26 -0.34 19.48
N ILE A 161 -4.52 0.97 19.64
CA ILE A 161 -3.46 1.96 19.77
C ILE A 161 -2.81 1.86 21.13
N THR A 162 -1.48 1.77 21.14
CA THR A 162 -0.65 1.80 22.34
C THR A 162 0.42 2.90 22.24
N PRO A 163 1.16 3.21 23.32
CA PRO A 163 2.30 4.13 23.23
C PRO A 163 3.43 3.65 22.28
N LYS A 164 3.41 2.39 21.86
CA LYS A 164 4.37 1.79 20.91
C LYS A 164 3.89 1.86 19.46
N THR A 165 2.62 2.19 19.25
CA THR A 165 2.05 2.25 17.91
C THR A 165 2.72 3.37 17.12
N LYS A 166 3.41 3.03 16.06
CA LYS A 166 4.10 3.98 15.20
C LYS A 166 3.34 4.25 13.92
N TRP A 167 2.79 3.19 13.30
CA TRP A 167 2.07 3.28 12.04
C TRP A 167 0.67 2.67 12.13
N PHE A 168 -0.27 3.34 11.51
CA PHE A 168 -1.53 2.75 11.07
C PHE A 168 -1.44 2.58 9.55
N LEU A 169 -1.38 1.33 9.08
CA LEU A 169 -1.36 0.98 7.67
C LEU A 169 -2.80 0.77 7.19
N PHE A 170 -3.22 1.58 6.23
CA PHE A 170 -4.59 1.60 5.72
C PHE A 170 -4.61 1.36 4.21
N ASN A 171 -5.51 0.50 3.73
CA ASN A 171 -5.69 0.20 2.31
C ASN A 171 -7.18 0.20 1.97
N SER A 172 -7.61 1.16 1.14
CA SER A 172 -9.01 1.32 0.72
C SER A 172 -9.07 1.94 -0.69
N PRO A 173 -9.72 1.31 -1.66
CA PRO A 173 -10.28 -0.04 -1.61
C PRO A 173 -9.24 -1.10 -1.29
N SER A 174 -9.67 -2.14 -0.54
CA SER A 174 -8.76 -3.11 0.07
C SER A 174 -8.43 -4.29 -0.83
N ASN A 175 -7.20 -4.75 -0.79
CA ASN A 175 -6.79 -6.07 -1.21
C ASN A 175 -6.73 -6.99 0.04
N PRO A 176 -7.50 -8.11 0.13
CA PRO A 176 -8.16 -8.80 -0.99
C PRO A 176 -9.67 -8.58 -1.10
N THR A 177 -10.32 -7.81 -0.22
CA THR A 177 -11.77 -7.82 -0.07
C THR A 177 -12.51 -6.95 -1.09
N GLY A 178 -11.84 -5.96 -1.68
CA GLY A 178 -12.46 -4.92 -2.50
C GLY A 178 -13.29 -3.92 -1.67
N ALA A 179 -13.32 -4.05 -0.34
CA ALA A 179 -14.09 -3.15 0.52
C ALA A 179 -13.49 -1.74 0.51
N GLY A 180 -14.35 -0.74 0.28
CA GLY A 180 -14.01 0.67 0.36
C GLY A 180 -14.65 1.34 1.58
N TYR A 181 -13.95 2.27 2.19
CA TYR A 181 -14.49 3.11 3.25
C TYR A 181 -15.14 4.35 2.66
N SER A 182 -16.39 4.62 3.04
CA SER A 182 -17.04 5.88 2.72
C SER A 182 -16.34 7.05 3.41
N ARG A 183 -16.63 8.27 2.95
CA ARG A 183 -16.11 9.51 3.57
C ARG A 183 -16.41 9.59 5.06
N ASP A 184 -17.61 9.22 5.49
CA ASP A 184 -18.03 9.28 6.90
C ASP A 184 -17.32 8.20 7.74
N GLU A 185 -17.19 6.98 7.21
CA GLU A 185 -16.44 5.91 7.88
C GLU A 185 -14.96 6.27 8.04
N LEU A 186 -14.34 6.82 6.98
CA LEU A 186 -12.96 7.24 7.04
C LEU A 186 -12.77 8.42 7.99
N LYS A 187 -13.70 9.38 7.99
CA LYS A 187 -13.68 10.50 8.93
C LYS A 187 -13.70 10.02 10.39
N ALA A 188 -14.56 9.07 10.71
CA ALA A 188 -14.62 8.52 12.06
C ALA A 188 -13.29 7.84 12.49
N LEU A 189 -12.57 7.18 11.56
CA LEU A 189 -11.22 6.65 11.84
C LEU A 189 -10.20 7.77 12.01
N THR A 190 -10.24 8.83 11.18
CA THR A 190 -9.31 9.94 11.30
C THR A 190 -9.50 10.71 12.60
N GLU A 191 -10.71 10.81 13.13
CA GLU A 191 -10.98 11.40 14.45
C GLU A 191 -10.30 10.62 15.59
N VAL A 192 -10.22 9.30 15.48
CA VAL A 192 -9.41 8.47 16.40
C VAL A 192 -7.93 8.86 16.29
N LEU A 193 -7.39 8.86 15.06
CA LEU A 193 -5.98 9.19 14.82
C LEU A 193 -5.60 10.59 15.29
N MET A 194 -6.51 11.57 15.23
CA MET A 194 -6.28 12.93 15.72
C MET A 194 -6.09 12.99 17.24
N ARG A 195 -6.66 12.06 17.99
CA ARG A 195 -6.42 11.93 19.44
C ARG A 195 -5.06 11.32 19.78
N HIS A 196 -4.40 10.66 18.81
CA HIS A 196 -3.14 9.95 18.96
C HIS A 196 -2.05 10.55 18.05
N PRO A 197 -1.49 11.73 18.38
CA PRO A 197 -0.55 12.46 17.49
C PRO A 197 0.79 11.75 17.25
N HIS A 198 1.11 10.71 18.02
CA HIS A 198 2.31 9.89 17.84
C HIS A 198 2.16 8.82 16.75
N VAL A 199 0.91 8.53 16.31
CA VAL A 199 0.63 7.54 15.27
C VAL A 199 0.71 8.18 13.90
N TRP A 200 1.59 7.66 13.06
CA TRP A 200 1.69 8.03 11.64
C TRP A 200 0.74 7.18 10.81
N VAL A 201 0.28 7.72 9.70
CA VAL A 201 -0.61 7.03 8.76
C VAL A 201 0.17 6.66 7.51
N MET A 202 0.09 5.40 7.12
CA MET A 202 0.54 4.92 5.83
C MET A 202 -0.68 4.43 5.06
N THR A 203 -1.05 5.13 3.99
CA THR A 203 -2.18 4.73 3.17
C THR A 203 -1.68 4.16 1.85
N ASP A 204 -2.17 2.96 1.51
CA ASP A 204 -1.92 2.28 0.24
C ASP A 204 -3.16 2.47 -0.64
N ASP A 205 -3.11 3.53 -1.45
CA ASP A 205 -4.21 3.99 -2.31
C ASP A 205 -4.11 3.38 -3.73
N MET A 206 -3.48 2.21 -3.85
CA MET A 206 -3.21 1.53 -5.12
C MET A 206 -4.47 1.37 -6.00
N TYR A 207 -5.63 1.24 -5.38
CA TYR A 207 -6.90 0.96 -6.08
C TYR A 207 -7.84 2.17 -6.17
N GLU A 208 -7.33 3.39 -6.00
CA GLU A 208 -8.17 4.61 -6.00
C GLU A 208 -9.03 4.77 -7.26
N HIS A 209 -8.54 4.30 -8.42
CA HIS A 209 -9.23 4.35 -9.70
C HIS A 209 -10.07 3.09 -10.01
N LEU A 210 -10.01 2.05 -9.19
CA LEU A 210 -10.81 0.84 -9.33
C LEU A 210 -12.06 0.92 -8.42
N ALA A 211 -12.83 1.99 -8.64
CA ALA A 211 -14.07 2.27 -7.93
C ALA A 211 -15.27 2.05 -8.88
N TYR A 212 -16.28 1.32 -8.40
CA TYR A 212 -17.45 0.92 -9.16
C TYR A 212 -18.73 1.42 -8.49
N ASP A 213 -19.85 1.39 -9.24
CA ASP A 213 -21.20 1.64 -8.73
C ASP A 213 -21.36 2.99 -8.01
N GLY A 214 -20.61 4.01 -8.45
CA GLY A 214 -20.68 5.36 -7.84
C GLY A 214 -19.96 5.51 -6.52
N PHE A 215 -19.09 4.56 -6.14
CA PHE A 215 -18.23 4.73 -4.97
C PHE A 215 -17.25 5.89 -5.20
N GLU A 216 -17.25 6.83 -4.25
CA GLU A 216 -16.33 7.97 -4.25
C GLU A 216 -15.13 7.68 -3.36
N PHE A 217 -13.96 7.56 -3.99
CA PHE A 217 -12.69 7.37 -3.27
C PHE A 217 -12.33 8.60 -2.44
N CYS A 218 -11.76 8.36 -1.28
CA CYS A 218 -11.13 9.38 -0.45
C CYS A 218 -9.96 8.80 0.37
N THR A 219 -9.00 9.65 0.71
CA THR A 219 -7.80 9.28 1.47
C THR A 219 -7.71 10.05 2.80
N PRO A 220 -7.06 9.51 3.84
CA PRO A 220 -7.01 10.13 5.17
C PRO A 220 -6.58 11.59 5.19
N ALA A 221 -5.51 11.95 4.49
CA ALA A 221 -5.01 13.33 4.46
C ALA A 221 -5.96 14.31 3.76
N GLN A 222 -6.83 13.81 2.85
CA GLN A 222 -7.88 14.61 2.21
C GLN A 222 -9.06 14.87 3.14
N ILE A 223 -9.42 13.86 3.96
CA ILE A 223 -10.56 13.93 4.87
C ILE A 223 -10.23 14.79 6.10
N GLU A 224 -9.03 14.62 6.62
CA GLU A 224 -8.55 15.31 7.82
C GLU A 224 -7.20 15.99 7.53
N PRO A 225 -7.23 17.31 7.21
CA PRO A 225 -6.01 18.05 6.92
C PRO A 225 -4.97 18.04 8.04
N GLY A 226 -5.39 17.83 9.29
CA GLY A 226 -4.48 17.70 10.44
C GLY A 226 -3.60 16.44 10.39
N LEU A 227 -3.91 15.48 9.50
CA LEU A 227 -3.10 14.29 9.25
C LEU A 227 -2.05 14.50 8.16
N TYR A 228 -2.11 15.59 7.38
CA TYR A 228 -1.26 15.81 6.21
C TYR A 228 0.24 15.60 6.51
N GLU A 229 0.76 16.24 7.55
CA GLU A 229 2.18 16.22 7.90
C GLU A 229 2.67 14.85 8.45
N ARG A 230 1.76 13.94 8.76
CA ARG A 230 2.08 12.61 9.29
C ARG A 230 1.41 11.47 8.52
N THR A 231 1.09 11.72 7.25
CA THR A 231 0.57 10.71 6.34
C THR A 231 1.54 10.46 5.20
N LEU A 232 1.92 9.21 5.00
CA LEU A 232 2.59 8.72 3.79
C LEU A 232 1.52 8.15 2.87
N THR A 233 1.22 8.85 1.78
CA THR A 233 0.24 8.40 0.77
C THR A 233 0.98 7.66 -0.34
N CYS A 234 0.71 6.35 -0.49
CA CYS A 234 1.27 5.51 -1.53
C CYS A 234 0.25 5.32 -2.65
N LEU A 235 0.70 5.45 -3.88
CA LEU A 235 -0.08 5.14 -5.08
C LEU A 235 0.79 4.42 -6.10
N GLY A 236 0.15 3.83 -7.11
CA GLY A 236 0.82 3.18 -8.24
C GLY A 236 0.24 3.63 -9.58
N VAL A 237 0.97 3.33 -10.64
CA VAL A 237 0.60 3.56 -12.06
C VAL A 237 0.70 2.27 -12.84
#